data_5347a98e11f393fc4ce8510ec978b7b3
#
_entry.id   5347a98e11f393fc4ce8510ec978b7b3
#
_cell.length_a   1.000
_cell.length_b   1.000
_cell.length_c   1.000
_cell.angle_alpha   90.00
_cell.angle_beta   90.00
_cell.angle_gamma   90.00
#
_symmetry.space_group_name_H-M   'P 1'
#
loop_
_entity.id
_entity.type
_entity.pdbx_description
1 polymer ?
#
loop_
_entity_poly.entity_id
_entity_poly.type
_entity_poly.pdbx_seq_one_letter_code
_entity_poly.pdbx_strand_id
1 'polypeptide(L)'
;MKHHPYFRSLLLSPKAERLAYAARVLTEGGLQSVPKLHFPGGALIGCSAGFVNIAKIKGTHNAMKSGMLAAEAAWDVVHPSSADSGVGESAAADMSAYDHALHRSWVHSDLHEVRNLRPSFSTSLGNWGGIIYSGIDSLFFKGRVPWTFKHHKPAEDGKHSVSLLSALSQQFPDSFLLT
;
A
#
# COMPACT_ATOMS: atom_id res chain seq x y z
N MET A 1 12.12 -12.59 19.80
CA MET A 1 11.16 -13.70 19.63
C MET A 1 11.86 -15.05 19.58
N LYS A 2 12.84 -15.35 18.71
CA LYS A 2 13.50 -16.66 18.56
C LYS A 2 14.15 -17.20 19.85
N HIS A 3 14.64 -16.35 20.74
CA HIS A 3 15.27 -16.73 22.03
C HIS A 3 14.29 -16.82 23.21
N HIS A 4 12.99 -16.48 22.98
CA HIS A 4 11.98 -16.64 24.03
C HIS A 4 11.80 -18.12 24.38
N PRO A 5 11.78 -18.52 25.66
CA PRO A 5 11.77 -19.93 26.06
C PRO A 5 10.69 -20.77 25.38
N TYR A 6 9.47 -20.24 25.26
CA TYR A 6 8.34 -20.90 24.61
C TYR A 6 8.60 -21.18 23.12
N PHE A 7 9.04 -20.16 22.35
CA PHE A 7 9.29 -20.32 20.91
C PHE A 7 10.56 -21.10 20.62
N ARG A 8 11.56 -21.00 21.51
CA ARG A 8 12.83 -21.70 21.37
C ARG A 8 12.65 -23.21 21.32
N SER A 9 11.80 -23.76 22.18
CA SER A 9 11.54 -25.20 22.21
C SER A 9 10.94 -25.71 20.91
N LEU A 10 10.06 -24.94 20.28
CA LEU A 10 9.44 -25.27 18.99
C LEU A 10 10.45 -25.15 17.83
N LEU A 11 11.25 -24.08 17.82
CA LEU A 11 12.19 -23.78 16.74
C LEU A 11 13.44 -24.68 16.75
N LEU A 12 13.84 -25.21 17.89
CA LEU A 12 14.97 -26.14 18.03
C LEU A 12 14.55 -27.62 17.95
N SER A 13 13.27 -27.90 17.70
CA SER A 13 12.83 -29.27 17.48
C SER A 13 13.57 -29.88 16.29
N PRO A 14 14.01 -31.16 16.36
CA PRO A 14 14.65 -31.85 15.24
C PRO A 14 13.79 -31.94 13.96
N LYS A 15 12.48 -31.74 14.11
CA LYS A 15 11.51 -31.73 13.00
C LYS A 15 11.23 -30.31 12.46
N ALA A 16 11.80 -29.27 13.08
CA ALA A 16 11.59 -27.90 12.63
C ALA A 16 12.51 -27.59 11.44
N GLU A 17 11.89 -27.31 10.31
CA GLU A 17 12.57 -26.91 9.09
C GLU A 17 12.13 -25.51 8.69
N ARG A 18 13.08 -24.69 8.25
CA ARG A 18 12.76 -23.37 7.71
C ARG A 18 12.32 -23.49 6.26
N LEU A 19 11.03 -23.41 6.02
CA LEU A 19 10.44 -23.53 4.68
C LEU A 19 10.69 -22.31 3.81
N ALA A 20 10.66 -21.09 4.41
CA ALA A 20 10.88 -19.86 3.68
C ALA A 20 11.43 -18.77 4.59
N TYR A 21 12.11 -17.81 3.98
CA TYR A 21 12.56 -16.58 4.62
C TYR A 21 12.41 -15.43 3.64
N ALA A 22 11.61 -14.45 4.01
CA ALA A 22 11.40 -13.26 3.22
C ALA A 22 11.09 -12.05 4.09
N ALA A 23 11.40 -10.87 3.58
CA ALA A 23 10.96 -9.59 4.13
C ALA A 23 10.31 -8.79 3.01
N ARG A 24 9.24 -8.06 3.34
CA ARG A 24 8.53 -7.18 2.41
C ARG A 24 8.38 -5.81 3.01
N VAL A 25 8.66 -4.80 2.21
CA VAL A 25 8.40 -3.40 2.56
C VAL A 25 6.92 -3.10 2.36
N LEU A 26 6.33 -2.41 3.32
CA LEU A 26 4.97 -1.88 3.23
C LEU A 26 5.02 -0.40 2.82
N THR A 27 4.11 0.02 1.96
CA THR A 27 3.96 1.41 1.59
C THR A 27 3.12 2.12 2.65
N GLU A 28 3.74 3.05 3.37
CA GLU A 28 3.11 3.83 4.44
C GLU A 28 2.87 5.29 4.06
N GLY A 29 2.78 5.58 2.78
CA GLY A 29 2.58 6.95 2.28
C GLY A 29 1.17 7.51 2.52
N GLY A 30 0.18 6.66 2.81
CA GLY A 30 -1.21 7.06 2.98
C GLY A 30 -1.92 7.42 1.68
N LEU A 31 -3.11 8.03 1.79
CA LEU A 31 -3.98 8.34 0.64
C LEU A 31 -3.27 9.14 -0.46
N GLN A 32 -2.44 10.12 -0.10
CA GLN A 32 -1.75 10.99 -1.06
C GLN A 32 -0.66 10.28 -1.87
N SER A 33 -0.27 9.07 -1.48
CA SER A 33 0.75 8.25 -2.17
C SER A 33 0.15 7.11 -2.97
N VAL A 34 -1.18 6.99 -3.00
CA VAL A 34 -1.86 5.99 -3.82
C VAL A 34 -1.63 6.32 -5.29
N PRO A 35 -1.04 5.40 -6.07
CA PRO A 35 -0.79 5.61 -7.50
C PRO A 35 -2.08 5.46 -8.31
N LYS A 36 -2.00 5.63 -9.62
CA LYS A 36 -3.07 5.22 -10.54
C LYS A 36 -3.29 3.72 -10.39
N LEU A 37 -4.53 3.32 -10.09
CA LEU A 37 -4.84 1.95 -9.67
C LEU A 37 -5.03 0.97 -10.82
N HIS A 38 -5.32 1.46 -12.01
CA HIS A 38 -5.52 0.63 -13.19
C HIS A 38 -4.58 1.02 -14.33
N PHE A 39 -4.26 0.06 -15.15
CA PHE A 39 -3.49 0.21 -16.38
C PHE A 39 -4.00 -0.84 -17.39
N PRO A 40 -3.70 -0.71 -18.67
CA PRO A 40 -4.15 -1.67 -19.67
C PRO A 40 -3.78 -3.10 -19.29
N GLY A 41 -4.78 -3.96 -19.11
CA GLY A 41 -4.62 -5.36 -18.74
C GLY A 41 -4.34 -5.65 -17.25
N GLY A 42 -4.46 -4.65 -16.34
CA GLY A 42 -4.19 -4.92 -14.92
C GLY A 42 -4.64 -3.83 -13.97
N ALA A 43 -4.56 -4.17 -12.66
CA ALA A 43 -4.87 -3.26 -11.57
C ALA A 43 -3.97 -3.50 -10.35
N LEU A 44 -3.75 -2.45 -9.56
CA LEU A 44 -3.04 -2.51 -8.28
C LEU A 44 -4.05 -2.65 -7.14
N ILE A 45 -3.83 -3.60 -6.26
CA ILE A 45 -4.69 -3.88 -5.11
C ILE A 45 -3.89 -3.96 -3.80
N GLY A 46 -4.58 -3.78 -2.69
CA GLY A 46 -4.05 -4.01 -1.36
C GLY A 46 -2.81 -3.18 -1.01
N CYS A 47 -1.87 -3.81 -0.33
CA CYS A 47 -0.64 -3.15 0.11
C CYS A 47 0.26 -2.70 -1.04
N SER A 48 0.17 -3.32 -2.23
CA SER A 48 0.90 -2.89 -3.42
C SER A 48 0.41 -1.54 -3.94
N ALA A 49 -0.87 -1.21 -3.73
CA ALA A 49 -1.44 0.10 -4.00
C ALA A 49 -1.27 1.11 -2.85
N GLY A 50 -0.76 0.68 -1.70
CA GLY A 50 -0.56 1.54 -0.53
C GLY A 50 -1.78 1.69 0.37
N PHE A 51 -2.73 0.75 0.35
CA PHE A 51 -3.96 0.82 1.15
C PHE A 51 -3.77 0.47 2.63
N VAL A 52 -2.64 0.80 3.21
CA VAL A 52 -2.38 0.62 4.64
C VAL A 52 -2.93 1.81 5.42
N ASN A 53 -3.82 1.56 6.37
CA ASN A 53 -4.23 2.57 7.34
C ASN A 53 -3.12 2.71 8.38
N ILE A 54 -2.37 3.81 8.30
CA ILE A 54 -1.16 4.04 9.09
C ILE A 54 -1.48 4.16 10.57
N ALA A 55 -2.55 4.86 10.92
CA ALA A 55 -2.95 5.08 12.31
C ALA A 55 -3.34 3.78 13.01
N LYS A 56 -4.02 2.90 12.30
CA LYS A 56 -4.44 1.59 12.80
C LYS A 56 -3.35 0.52 12.67
N ILE A 57 -2.28 0.81 11.89
CA ILE A 57 -1.23 -0.16 11.51
C ILE A 57 -1.87 -1.43 10.91
N LYS A 58 -2.90 -1.24 10.10
CA LYS A 58 -3.71 -2.33 9.51
C LYS A 58 -3.99 -2.05 8.05
N GLY A 59 -3.79 -3.05 7.21
CA GLY A 59 -4.07 -2.98 5.78
C GLY A 59 -4.91 -4.15 5.26
N THR A 60 -5.06 -5.22 6.04
CA THR A 60 -5.69 -6.46 5.58
C THR A 60 -7.13 -6.24 5.12
N HIS A 61 -7.94 -5.51 5.88
CA HIS A 61 -9.33 -5.21 5.53
C HIS A 61 -9.44 -4.41 4.23
N ASN A 62 -8.59 -3.39 4.05
CA ASN A 62 -8.53 -2.59 2.82
C ASN A 62 -8.04 -3.43 1.63
N ALA A 63 -7.07 -4.32 1.86
CA ALA A 63 -6.56 -5.23 0.85
C ALA A 63 -7.64 -6.22 0.38
N MET A 64 -8.39 -6.82 1.32
CA MET A 64 -9.50 -7.73 1.00
C MET A 64 -10.58 -7.00 0.19
N LYS A 65 -11.03 -5.82 0.63
CA LYS A 65 -12.07 -5.07 -0.08
C LYS A 65 -11.62 -4.64 -1.48
N SER A 66 -10.38 -4.14 -1.60
CA SER A 66 -9.85 -3.77 -2.91
C SER A 66 -9.76 -4.97 -3.87
N GLY A 67 -9.38 -6.14 -3.35
CA GLY A 67 -9.38 -7.39 -4.13
C GLY A 67 -10.77 -7.79 -4.61
N MET A 68 -11.79 -7.67 -3.76
CA MET A 68 -13.19 -7.93 -4.15
C MET A 68 -13.64 -6.99 -5.28
N LEU A 69 -13.41 -5.68 -5.12
CA LEU A 69 -13.81 -4.70 -6.14
C LEU A 69 -13.05 -4.87 -7.47
N ALA A 70 -11.78 -5.24 -7.40
CA ALA A 70 -11.00 -5.53 -8.59
C ALA A 70 -11.50 -6.80 -9.31
N ALA A 71 -11.88 -7.84 -8.54
CA ALA A 71 -12.44 -9.06 -9.10
C ALA A 71 -13.81 -8.83 -9.77
N GLU A 72 -14.67 -8.04 -9.16
CA GLU A 72 -15.95 -7.62 -9.73
C GLU A 72 -15.75 -6.88 -11.06
N ALA A 73 -14.86 -5.87 -11.07
CA ALA A 73 -14.56 -5.11 -12.29
C ALA A 73 -13.90 -5.99 -13.37
N ALA A 74 -13.01 -6.90 -13.00
CA ALA A 74 -12.39 -7.82 -13.94
C ALA A 74 -13.40 -8.81 -14.54
N TRP A 75 -14.36 -9.27 -13.74
CA TRP A 75 -15.43 -10.13 -14.21
C TRP A 75 -16.23 -9.48 -15.31
N ASP A 76 -16.64 -8.22 -15.12
CA ASP A 76 -17.44 -7.47 -16.09
C ASP A 76 -16.68 -7.24 -17.41
N VAL A 77 -15.34 -7.08 -17.33
CA VAL A 77 -14.50 -6.94 -18.51
C VAL A 77 -14.35 -8.26 -19.29
N VAL A 78 -14.21 -9.38 -18.56
CA VAL A 78 -14.03 -10.71 -19.17
C VAL A 78 -15.35 -11.28 -19.70
N HIS A 79 -16.47 -10.88 -19.08
CA HIS A 79 -17.82 -11.35 -19.44
C HIS A 79 -18.72 -10.16 -19.80
N PRO A 80 -18.45 -9.44 -20.90
CA PRO A 80 -19.31 -8.34 -21.30
C PRO A 80 -20.71 -8.87 -21.58
N SER A 81 -21.71 -8.30 -20.90
CA SER A 81 -23.10 -8.60 -21.20
C SER A 81 -23.35 -8.22 -22.66
N SER A 82 -23.87 -9.13 -23.42
CA SER A 82 -23.94 -9.28 -24.88
C SER A 82 -24.56 -8.15 -25.71
N ALA A 83 -24.53 -6.91 -25.27
CA ALA A 83 -25.06 -5.74 -25.99
C ALA A 83 -23.98 -4.88 -26.70
N ASP A 84 -22.73 -5.05 -26.41
CA ASP A 84 -21.66 -4.21 -26.98
C ASP A 84 -20.41 -5.03 -27.36
N SER A 85 -20.65 -6.08 -28.14
CA SER A 85 -19.58 -6.99 -28.65
C SER A 85 -18.73 -6.35 -29.76
N GLY A 86 -18.38 -5.08 -29.62
CA GLY A 86 -17.52 -4.35 -30.54
C GLY A 86 -16.03 -4.29 -30.14
N VAL A 87 -15.67 -4.91 -29.02
CA VAL A 87 -14.26 -4.92 -28.60
C VAL A 87 -13.55 -6.06 -29.31
N GLY A 88 -12.85 -5.73 -30.40
CA GLY A 88 -11.97 -6.65 -31.09
C GLY A 88 -10.96 -7.24 -30.08
N GLU A 89 -10.55 -8.46 -30.33
CA GLU A 89 -9.67 -9.34 -29.55
C GLU A 89 -8.31 -8.72 -29.10
N SER A 90 -8.07 -7.45 -29.45
CA SER A 90 -6.81 -6.71 -29.21
C SER A 90 -6.92 -5.49 -28.30
N ALA A 91 -8.11 -5.15 -27.80
CA ALA A 91 -8.22 -4.00 -26.89
C ALA A 91 -7.85 -4.43 -25.47
N ALA A 92 -6.79 -3.82 -24.90
CA ALA A 92 -6.41 -4.05 -23.54
C ALA A 92 -7.56 -3.73 -22.57
N ALA A 93 -7.87 -4.66 -21.66
CA ALA A 93 -8.96 -4.58 -20.72
C ALA A 93 -8.92 -3.28 -19.90
N ASP A 94 -9.99 -2.49 -19.94
CA ASP A 94 -10.11 -1.26 -19.16
C ASP A 94 -10.66 -1.57 -17.77
N MET A 95 -9.84 -1.33 -16.74
CA MET A 95 -10.17 -1.53 -15.34
C MET A 95 -10.59 -0.24 -14.61
N SER A 96 -10.99 0.80 -15.35
CA SER A 96 -11.42 2.09 -14.77
C SER A 96 -12.61 1.96 -13.82
N ALA A 97 -13.50 0.99 -14.05
CA ALA A 97 -14.62 0.68 -13.17
C ALA A 97 -14.16 0.34 -11.73
N TYR A 98 -13.03 -0.34 -11.60
CA TYR A 98 -12.41 -0.62 -10.29
C TYR A 98 -12.03 0.66 -9.56
N ASP A 99 -11.41 1.62 -10.24
CA ASP A 99 -10.99 2.89 -9.65
C ASP A 99 -12.23 3.67 -9.12
N HIS A 100 -13.27 3.77 -9.91
CA HIS A 100 -14.53 4.38 -9.51
C HIS A 100 -15.21 3.65 -8.34
N ALA A 101 -15.20 2.32 -8.33
CA ALA A 101 -15.75 1.52 -7.25
C ALA A 101 -14.97 1.70 -5.94
N LEU A 102 -13.64 1.76 -6.01
CA LEU A 102 -12.79 2.01 -4.85
C LEU A 102 -13.03 3.38 -4.24
N HIS A 103 -13.11 4.43 -5.06
CA HIS A 103 -13.39 5.79 -4.59
C HIS A 103 -14.74 5.92 -3.88
N ARG A 104 -15.74 5.14 -4.28
CA ARG A 104 -17.04 5.09 -3.61
C ARG A 104 -17.09 4.16 -2.41
N SER A 105 -16.06 3.33 -2.22
CA SER A 105 -16.02 2.36 -1.13
C SER A 105 -15.56 2.99 0.19
N TRP A 106 -15.81 2.28 1.28
CA TRP A 106 -15.30 2.67 2.60
C TRP A 106 -13.77 2.63 2.71
N VAL A 107 -13.05 1.95 1.79
CA VAL A 107 -11.58 1.97 1.74
C VAL A 107 -11.06 3.38 1.55
N HIS A 108 -11.65 4.13 0.60
CA HIS A 108 -11.29 5.53 0.38
C HIS A 108 -11.56 6.39 1.61
N SER A 109 -12.73 6.22 2.26
CA SER A 109 -13.05 6.99 3.47
C SER A 109 -12.16 6.64 4.66
N ASP A 110 -11.79 5.35 4.85
CA ASP A 110 -10.87 4.91 5.90
C ASP A 110 -9.46 5.51 5.72
N LEU A 111 -8.96 5.58 4.49
CA LEU A 111 -7.68 6.23 4.18
C LEU A 111 -7.78 7.75 4.27
N HIS A 112 -8.90 8.33 3.87
CA HIS A 112 -9.13 9.78 3.94
C HIS A 112 -9.17 10.28 5.38
N GLU A 113 -9.74 9.53 6.31
CA GLU A 113 -9.78 9.86 7.73
C GLU A 113 -8.37 10.10 8.30
N VAL A 114 -7.40 9.31 7.89
CA VAL A 114 -6.02 9.34 8.43
C VAL A 114 -5.01 10.04 7.51
N ARG A 115 -5.47 10.70 6.44
CA ARG A 115 -4.61 11.24 5.37
C ARG A 115 -3.56 12.25 5.84
N ASN A 116 -3.85 12.99 6.91
CA ASN A 116 -2.97 14.04 7.42
C ASN A 116 -1.99 13.55 8.48
N LEU A 117 -2.17 12.34 9.02
CA LEU A 117 -1.34 11.85 10.13
C LEU A 117 0.14 11.74 9.71
N ARG A 118 0.43 11.03 8.65
CA ARG A 118 1.81 10.86 8.18
C ARG A 118 2.47 12.17 7.76
N PRO A 119 1.86 13.02 6.93
CA PRO A 119 2.45 14.29 6.52
C PRO A 119 2.63 15.30 7.65
N SER A 120 1.88 15.22 8.75
CA SER A 120 2.02 16.14 9.88
C SER A 120 3.41 16.10 10.52
N PHE A 121 4.08 14.95 10.47
CA PHE A 121 5.45 14.78 10.97
C PHE A 121 6.51 15.46 10.08
N SER A 122 6.16 15.81 8.87
CA SER A 122 7.02 16.52 7.92
C SER A 122 6.79 18.04 7.89
N THR A 123 6.03 18.56 8.85
CA THR A 123 5.83 20.00 9.02
C THR A 123 7.04 20.67 9.70
N SER A 124 7.09 21.99 9.67
CA SER A 124 8.15 22.79 10.33
C SER A 124 8.28 22.54 11.85
N LEU A 125 7.22 22.04 12.48
CA LEU A 125 7.23 21.68 13.91
C LEU A 125 7.80 20.27 14.17
N GLY A 126 8.17 19.54 13.12
CA GLY A 126 8.82 18.24 13.20
C GLY A 126 8.00 17.19 13.96
N ASN A 127 8.68 16.28 14.64
CA ASN A 127 8.05 15.16 15.33
C ASN A 127 7.07 15.59 16.44
N TRP A 128 7.39 16.61 17.20
CA TRP A 128 6.52 17.10 18.28
C TRP A 128 5.22 17.66 17.73
N GLY A 129 5.29 18.48 16.66
CA GLY A 129 4.10 18.97 15.98
C GLY A 129 3.26 17.86 15.38
N GLY A 130 3.90 16.84 14.80
CA GLY A 130 3.23 15.65 14.28
C GLY A 130 2.48 14.88 15.37
N ILE A 131 3.10 14.65 16.54
CA ILE A 131 2.46 13.94 17.66
C ILE A 131 1.23 14.71 18.17
N ILE A 132 1.39 16.02 18.42
CA ILE A 132 0.29 16.86 18.94
C ILE A 132 -0.86 16.92 17.91
N TYR A 133 -0.54 17.19 16.65
CA TYR A 133 -1.53 17.23 15.57
C TYR A 133 -2.26 15.89 15.42
N SER A 134 -1.51 14.79 15.37
CA SER A 134 -2.09 13.45 15.23
C SER A 134 -3.01 13.08 16.39
N GLY A 135 -2.64 13.47 17.62
CA GLY A 135 -3.49 13.29 18.80
C GLY A 135 -4.80 14.06 18.68
N ILE A 136 -4.74 15.34 18.32
CA ILE A 136 -5.92 16.19 18.17
C ILE A 136 -6.79 15.69 17.01
N ASP A 137 -6.19 15.40 15.85
CA ASP A 137 -6.95 14.93 14.68
C ASP A 137 -7.65 13.60 14.95
N SER A 138 -6.97 12.65 15.60
CA SER A 138 -7.54 11.34 15.93
C SER A 138 -8.68 11.40 16.94
N LEU A 139 -8.61 12.32 17.93
CA LEU A 139 -9.59 12.41 18.99
C LEU A 139 -10.79 13.30 18.61
N PHE A 140 -10.53 14.43 17.95
CA PHE A 140 -11.55 15.46 17.74
C PHE A 140 -12.00 15.55 16.27
N PHE A 141 -11.08 15.62 15.32
CA PHE A 141 -11.41 15.92 13.95
C PHE A 141 -11.70 14.68 13.09
N LYS A 142 -11.04 13.55 13.38
CA LYS A 142 -11.20 12.30 12.62
C LYS A 142 -11.13 12.50 11.09
N GLY A 143 -10.15 13.28 10.66
CA GLY A 143 -9.97 13.60 9.25
C GLY A 143 -10.99 14.56 8.63
N ARG A 144 -11.92 15.14 9.40
CA ARG A 144 -12.95 16.07 8.91
C ARG A 144 -12.44 17.49 8.65
N VAL A 145 -11.15 17.71 8.76
CA VAL A 145 -10.53 19.01 8.45
C VAL A 145 -10.56 19.29 6.94
N PRO A 146 -10.78 20.56 6.52
CA PRO A 146 -10.88 20.90 5.10
C PRO A 146 -9.54 20.92 4.37
N TRP A 147 -8.41 20.85 5.09
CA TRP A 147 -7.08 20.84 4.50
C TRP A 147 -6.52 19.42 4.39
N THR A 148 -5.60 19.25 3.45
CA THR A 148 -4.80 18.02 3.27
C THR A 148 -3.33 18.42 3.17
N PHE A 149 -2.50 17.88 4.06
CA PHE A 149 -1.07 18.09 4.01
C PHE A 149 -0.47 17.36 2.81
N LYS A 150 0.49 18.01 2.15
CA LYS A 150 1.27 17.39 1.07
C LYS A 150 2.43 16.63 1.65
N HIS A 151 2.80 15.52 1.03
CA HIS A 151 4.09 14.91 1.30
C HIS A 151 5.20 15.86 0.89
N HIS A 152 6.23 15.92 1.71
CA HIS A 152 7.48 16.56 1.28
C HIS A 152 8.01 15.74 0.10
N LYS A 153 8.13 16.36 -1.07
CA LYS A 153 8.84 15.74 -2.18
C LYS A 153 10.27 15.50 -1.67
N PRO A 154 10.80 14.27 -1.71
CA PRO A 154 12.22 14.11 -1.53
C PRO A 154 12.88 15.06 -2.50
N ALA A 155 13.90 15.80 -2.02
CA ALA A 155 14.66 16.69 -2.88
C ALA A 155 14.99 15.94 -4.17
N GLU A 156 14.88 16.61 -5.31
CA GLU A 156 15.06 16.06 -6.67
C GLU A 156 16.45 15.43 -6.90
N ASP A 157 17.29 15.42 -5.87
CA ASP A 157 18.52 14.67 -5.79
C ASP A 157 18.21 13.17 -5.73
N GLY A 158 17.82 12.62 -6.88
CA GLY A 158 17.67 11.16 -7.10
C GLY A 158 18.94 10.33 -6.80
N LYS A 159 19.96 10.96 -6.24
CA LYS A 159 21.23 10.36 -5.84
C LYS A 159 21.13 9.42 -4.64
N HIS A 160 20.17 9.63 -3.72
CA HIS A 160 20.07 8.76 -2.53
C HIS A 160 19.38 7.42 -2.79
N SER A 161 18.39 7.35 -3.68
CA SER A 161 17.76 6.07 -4.02
C SER A 161 18.66 5.20 -4.90
N VAL A 162 19.42 5.83 -5.80
CA VAL A 162 20.38 5.13 -6.64
C VAL A 162 21.59 4.64 -5.83
N SER A 163 22.04 5.42 -4.83
CA SER A 163 23.14 4.99 -3.96
C SER A 163 22.73 3.84 -3.03
N LEU A 164 21.48 3.79 -2.58
CA LEU A 164 20.97 2.69 -1.76
C LEU A 164 20.82 1.41 -2.58
N LEU A 165 20.31 1.50 -3.80
CA LEU A 165 20.24 0.39 -4.74
C LEU A 165 21.63 -0.10 -5.15
N SER A 166 22.57 0.80 -5.40
CA SER A 166 23.97 0.42 -5.73
C SER A 166 24.70 -0.16 -4.53
N ALA A 167 24.46 0.34 -3.31
CA ALA A 167 25.01 -0.25 -2.09
C ALA A 167 24.42 -1.62 -1.78
N LEU A 168 23.13 -1.82 -2.04
CA LEU A 168 22.46 -3.12 -1.89
C LEU A 168 22.92 -4.12 -2.96
N SER A 169 23.15 -3.69 -4.21
CA SER A 169 23.67 -4.56 -5.26
C SER A 169 25.12 -4.97 -5.02
N GLN A 170 25.92 -4.15 -4.36
CA GLN A 170 27.29 -4.52 -3.95
C GLN A 170 27.31 -5.49 -2.74
N GLN A 171 26.31 -5.43 -1.90
CA GLN A 171 26.22 -6.26 -0.68
C GLN A 171 25.53 -7.62 -0.92
N PHE A 172 24.76 -7.74 -2.00
CA PHE A 172 24.08 -8.98 -2.40
C PHE A 172 24.44 -9.32 -3.85
N PRO A 173 25.33 -10.27 -4.09
CA PRO A 173 25.65 -10.73 -5.45
C PRO A 173 24.41 -11.29 -6.15
N ASP A 174 24.36 -11.19 -7.48
CA ASP A 174 23.23 -11.45 -8.38
C ASP A 174 22.49 -12.80 -8.21
N SER A 175 23.06 -13.73 -7.47
CA SER A 175 22.42 -15.01 -7.11
C SER A 175 21.22 -14.87 -6.16
N PHE A 176 20.98 -13.68 -5.57
CA PHE A 176 19.90 -13.47 -4.61
C PHE A 176 18.63 -12.90 -5.23
N LEU A 177 18.68 -12.43 -6.47
CA LEU A 177 17.55 -11.81 -7.17
C LEU A 177 16.81 -12.76 -8.12
N LEU A 178 17.26 -14.02 -8.28
CA LEU A 178 16.73 -14.97 -9.28
C LEU A 178 16.27 -16.32 -8.67
N THR A 179 16.01 -16.40 -7.37
CA THR A 179 15.34 -17.59 -6.77
C THR A 179 14.11 -17.21 -5.96
#